data_b2e9757b16a0018f4ecb2c51427c2516
#
_entry.id   b2e9757b16a0018f4ecb2c51427c2516
#
_cell.length_a   1.000
_cell.length_b   1.000
_cell.length_c   1.000
_cell.angle_alpha   90.00
_cell.angle_beta   90.00
_cell.angle_gamma   90.00
#
_symmetry.space_group_name_H-M   'P 1'
#
loop_
_entity.id
_entity.type
_entity.pdbx_description
1 polymer ?
#
loop_
_entity_poly.entity_id
_entity_poly.type
_entity_poly.pdbx_seq_one_letter_code
_entity_poly.pdbx_strand_id
1 'polypeptide(L)'
;TGKIANHRGIDLKGNNDYVYSIMPGMVVKTGKNKGLGNYVEVRHGDFTSIYGHLYSVLVNAKQAVEAGQPIGISGSTGRSTGEHLHFQMEYKDKTIDPKPILDYINEVIRTVKGQISQQIDNELRRK
;
A
#
# COMPACT_ATOMS: atom_id res chain seq x y z
N THR A 1 4.10 12.68 8.95
CA THR A 1 5.06 11.64 9.31
C THR A 1 4.33 10.41 9.81
N GLY A 2 4.74 9.27 9.33
CA GLY A 2 4.22 8.03 9.82
C GLY A 2 4.74 7.76 11.22
N LYS A 3 3.84 7.46 12.15
CA LYS A 3 4.21 7.01 13.47
C LYS A 3 3.81 5.55 13.61
N ILE A 4 4.75 4.72 14.03
CA ILE A 4 4.45 3.31 14.24
C ILE A 4 3.82 3.18 15.63
N ALA A 5 2.51 2.94 15.66
CA ALA A 5 1.78 2.74 16.91
C ALA A 5 1.78 1.25 17.24
N ASN A 6 2.44 0.86 18.34
CA ASN A 6 2.48 -0.51 18.82
C ASN A 6 2.99 -1.51 17.76
N HIS A 7 3.88 -1.07 16.87
CA HIS A 7 4.44 -1.87 15.78
C HIS A 7 3.39 -2.51 14.86
N ARG A 8 2.18 -1.97 14.85
CA ARG A 8 1.09 -2.51 14.03
C ARG A 8 1.01 -1.90 12.65
N GLY A 9 1.66 -0.77 12.44
CA GLY A 9 1.62 -0.13 11.14
C GLY A 9 1.98 1.33 11.22
N ILE A 10 1.86 2.01 10.13
CA ILE A 10 2.11 3.44 10.01
C ILE A 10 0.88 4.13 9.46
N ASP A 11 0.67 5.38 9.85
CA ASP A 11 -0.40 6.21 9.33
C ASP A 11 0.20 7.20 8.33
N LEU A 12 -0.31 7.19 7.13
CA LEU A 12 0.14 8.04 6.04
C LEU A 12 -0.97 9.05 5.74
N LYS A 13 -0.60 10.30 5.60
CA LYS A 13 -1.59 11.32 5.22
C LYS A 13 -2.19 10.97 3.87
N GLY A 14 -3.51 10.94 3.82
CA GLY A 14 -4.27 10.77 2.59
C GLY A 14 -5.41 11.78 2.61
N ASN A 15 -5.84 12.20 1.45
CA ASN A 15 -6.89 13.20 1.30
C ASN A 15 -7.82 12.74 0.20
N ASN A 16 -8.54 11.65 0.44
CA ASN A 16 -9.38 10.98 -0.56
C ASN A 16 -8.60 10.59 -1.82
N ASP A 17 -7.36 10.20 -1.64
CA ASP A 17 -6.52 9.75 -2.74
C ASP A 17 -6.70 8.25 -2.98
N TYR A 18 -6.39 7.82 -4.20
CA TYR A 18 -6.31 6.39 -4.47
C TYR A 18 -5.23 5.75 -3.63
N VAL A 19 -5.54 4.56 -3.13
CA VAL A 19 -4.62 3.70 -2.41
C VAL A 19 -4.29 2.53 -3.35
N TYR A 20 -3.00 2.28 -3.53
CA TYR A 20 -2.52 1.29 -4.50
C TYR A 20 -1.91 0.10 -3.78
N SER A 21 -2.07 -1.09 -4.36
CA SER A 21 -1.37 -2.27 -3.84
C SER A 21 0.14 -2.08 -4.00
N ILE A 22 0.90 -2.37 -2.96
CA ILE A 22 2.36 -2.18 -2.98
C ILE A 22 3.07 -3.23 -3.82
N MET A 23 2.48 -4.39 -4.00
CA MET A 23 3.06 -5.52 -4.71
C MET A 23 1.95 -6.35 -5.35
N PRO A 24 2.27 -7.19 -6.35
CA PRO A 24 1.26 -8.12 -6.86
C PRO A 24 0.82 -9.08 -5.77
N GLY A 25 -0.43 -9.47 -5.79
CA GLY A 25 -0.94 -10.42 -4.82
C GLY A 25 -2.40 -10.73 -5.03
N MET A 26 -3.00 -11.28 -3.98
CA MET A 26 -4.42 -11.60 -3.98
C MET A 26 -5.09 -10.95 -2.78
N VAL A 27 -6.23 -10.32 -3.02
CA VAL A 27 -7.06 -9.79 -1.95
C VAL A 27 -7.64 -10.96 -1.17
N VAL A 28 -7.24 -11.09 0.09
CA VAL A 28 -7.73 -12.20 0.93
C VAL A 28 -8.88 -11.77 1.81
N LYS A 29 -9.03 -10.48 2.07
CA LYS A 29 -10.10 -10.00 2.93
C LYS A 29 -10.40 -8.53 2.65
N THR A 30 -11.67 -8.20 2.65
CA THR A 30 -12.16 -6.82 2.72
C THR A 30 -13.21 -6.77 3.81
N GLY A 31 -13.36 -5.63 4.45
CA GLY A 31 -14.35 -5.53 5.51
C GLY A 31 -14.36 -4.18 6.18
N LYS A 32 -15.03 -4.16 7.32
CA LYS A 32 -15.16 -2.98 8.15
C LYS A 32 -15.15 -3.41 9.61
N ASN A 33 -14.31 -2.78 10.42
CA ASN A 33 -14.30 -2.99 11.86
C ASN A 33 -14.06 -1.66 12.58
N LYS A 34 -14.14 -1.69 13.91
CA LYS A 34 -14.04 -0.46 14.71
C LYS A 34 -12.64 0.16 14.65
N GLY A 35 -11.60 -0.67 14.60
CA GLY A 35 -10.22 -0.18 14.61
C GLY A 35 -9.79 0.35 13.26
N LEU A 36 -9.90 -0.47 12.22
CA LEU A 36 -9.42 -0.15 10.88
C LEU A 36 -10.41 0.61 10.01
N GLY A 37 -11.69 0.66 10.42
CA GLY A 37 -12.73 1.14 9.52
C GLY A 37 -12.84 0.23 8.31
N ASN A 38 -13.04 0.80 7.14
CA ASN A 38 -13.00 0.03 5.90
C ASN A 38 -11.56 -0.36 5.60
N TYR A 39 -11.33 -1.63 5.28
CA TYR A 39 -9.97 -2.12 5.08
C TYR A 39 -9.89 -3.17 3.97
N VAL A 40 -8.68 -3.34 3.46
CA VAL A 40 -8.32 -4.36 2.48
C VAL A 40 -7.06 -5.07 2.96
N GLU A 41 -7.04 -6.40 2.87
CA GLU A 41 -5.84 -7.20 3.10
C GLU A 41 -5.43 -7.87 1.80
N VAL A 42 -4.17 -7.71 1.43
CA VAL A 42 -3.60 -8.32 0.22
C VAL A 42 -2.45 -9.24 0.63
N ARG A 43 -2.48 -10.46 0.16
CA ARG A 43 -1.44 -11.44 0.43
C ARG A 43 -0.46 -11.52 -0.74
N HIS A 44 0.82 -11.44 -0.41
CA HIS A 44 1.94 -11.48 -1.34
C HIS A 44 2.90 -12.62 -0.93
N GLY A 45 2.48 -13.86 -1.10
CA GLY A 45 3.24 -14.99 -0.57
C GLY A 45 3.20 -15.03 0.95
N ASP A 46 4.36 -14.92 1.61
CA ASP A 46 4.44 -14.92 3.07
C ASP A 46 4.12 -13.56 3.70
N PHE A 47 4.09 -12.51 2.90
CA PHE A 47 3.75 -11.16 3.36
C PHE A 47 2.28 -10.86 3.16
N THR A 48 1.74 -10.05 4.05
CA THR A 48 0.38 -9.51 3.92
C THR A 48 0.46 -8.00 4.13
N SER A 49 -0.16 -7.24 3.25
CA SER A 49 -0.32 -5.80 3.43
C SER A 49 -1.77 -5.49 3.79
N ILE A 50 -1.97 -4.56 4.72
CA ILE A 50 -3.28 -4.21 5.24
C ILE A 50 -3.44 -2.70 5.14
N TYR A 51 -4.54 -2.26 4.54
CA TYR A 51 -4.83 -0.87 4.25
C TYR A 51 -6.13 -0.50 4.96
N GLY A 52 -6.05 0.38 5.94
CA GLY A 52 -7.19 0.75 6.78
C GLY A 52 -7.60 2.20 6.67
N HIS A 53 -8.69 2.53 7.33
CA HIS A 53 -9.33 3.85 7.35
C HIS A 53 -9.77 4.32 5.97
N LEU A 54 -10.11 3.38 5.09
CA LEU A 54 -10.49 3.71 3.73
C LEU A 54 -11.89 4.35 3.70
N TYR A 55 -12.04 5.33 2.83
CA TYR A 55 -13.34 5.88 2.50
C TYR A 55 -14.14 4.87 1.68
N SER A 56 -13.48 4.23 0.73
CA SER A 56 -14.11 3.27 -0.18
C SER A 56 -13.15 2.12 -0.50
N VAL A 57 -13.71 0.92 -0.65
CA VAL A 57 -12.98 -0.27 -1.07
C VAL A 57 -13.34 -0.54 -2.53
N LEU A 58 -12.33 -0.71 -3.38
CA LEU A 58 -12.50 -0.83 -4.83
C LEU A 58 -12.30 -2.26 -5.34
N VAL A 59 -12.02 -3.21 -4.47
CA VAL A 59 -11.72 -4.60 -4.84
C VAL A 59 -12.55 -5.55 -3.98
N ASN A 60 -12.61 -6.79 -4.42
CA ASN A 60 -13.31 -7.86 -3.70
C ASN A 60 -12.32 -8.92 -3.25
N ALA A 61 -12.68 -9.65 -2.18
CA ALA A 61 -11.92 -10.81 -1.75
C ALA A 61 -11.77 -11.80 -2.92
N LYS A 62 -10.61 -12.46 -2.96
CA LYS A 62 -10.21 -13.42 -4.00
C LYS A 62 -9.85 -12.79 -5.34
N GLN A 63 -9.84 -11.47 -5.43
CA GLN A 63 -9.39 -10.76 -6.63
C GLN A 63 -7.87 -10.67 -6.66
N ALA A 64 -7.27 -11.00 -7.81
CA ALA A 64 -5.84 -10.78 -8.03
C ALA A 64 -5.60 -9.30 -8.30
N VAL A 65 -4.51 -8.76 -7.78
CA VAL A 65 -4.11 -7.37 -7.99
C VAL A 65 -2.66 -7.29 -8.41
N GLU A 66 -2.35 -6.26 -9.19
CA GLU A 66 -0.99 -5.93 -9.60
C GLU A 66 -0.40 -4.84 -8.71
N ALA A 67 0.93 -4.70 -8.71
CA ALA A 67 1.56 -3.56 -8.06
C ALA A 67 1.05 -2.27 -8.69
N GLY A 68 0.70 -1.30 -7.86
CA GLY A 68 0.17 -0.02 -8.34
C GLY A 68 -1.28 -0.05 -8.78
N GLN A 69 -1.98 -1.15 -8.60
CA GLN A 69 -3.41 -1.21 -8.90
C GLN A 69 -4.20 -0.51 -7.79
N PRO A 70 -5.16 0.36 -8.13
CA PRO A 70 -6.02 0.97 -7.12
C PRO A 70 -6.85 -0.08 -6.38
N ILE A 71 -6.82 -0.05 -5.06
CA ILE A 71 -7.56 -1.00 -4.22
C ILE A 71 -8.54 -0.31 -3.28
N GLY A 72 -8.42 1.01 -3.14
CA GLY A 72 -9.30 1.78 -2.29
C GLY A 72 -9.05 3.26 -2.43
N ILE A 73 -9.83 4.03 -1.69
CA ILE A 73 -9.69 5.48 -1.58
C ILE A 73 -9.49 5.79 -0.10
N SER A 74 -8.46 6.57 0.22
CA SER A 74 -8.15 6.93 1.60
C SER A 74 -9.25 7.80 2.21
N GLY A 75 -9.38 7.70 3.53
CA GLY A 75 -10.40 8.45 4.24
C GLY A 75 -10.09 8.52 5.73
N SER A 76 -11.15 8.56 6.53
CA SER A 76 -11.02 8.67 7.97
C SER A 76 -11.97 7.73 8.72
N THR A 77 -12.29 6.58 8.12
CA THR A 77 -13.17 5.60 8.76
C THR A 77 -12.49 4.86 9.91
N GLY A 78 -13.25 4.28 10.80
CA GLY A 78 -12.75 3.60 11.97
C GLY A 78 -12.30 4.58 13.05
N ARG A 79 -11.20 4.25 13.75
CA ARG A 79 -10.66 5.06 14.85
C ARG A 79 -9.73 6.17 14.37
N SER A 80 -9.90 6.62 13.16
CA SER A 80 -9.07 7.67 12.61
C SER A 80 -9.45 9.03 13.20
N THR A 81 -8.46 9.88 13.48
CA THR A 81 -8.64 11.26 13.93
C THR A 81 -8.53 12.26 12.78
N GLY A 82 -8.39 11.79 11.56
CA GLY A 82 -8.28 12.63 10.37
C GLY A 82 -8.13 11.76 9.14
N GLU A 83 -8.11 12.39 7.97
CA GLU A 83 -7.94 11.66 6.72
C GLU A 83 -6.52 11.15 6.58
N HIS A 84 -6.34 9.85 6.73
CA HIS A 84 -5.05 9.22 6.52
C HIS A 84 -5.22 7.72 6.28
N LEU A 85 -4.26 7.16 5.62
CA LEU A 85 -4.18 5.73 5.39
C LEU A 85 -3.45 5.07 6.54
N HIS A 86 -4.05 4.04 7.13
CA HIS A 86 -3.32 3.14 8.03
C HIS A 86 -2.74 2.01 7.19
N PHE A 87 -1.43 1.88 7.18
CA PHE A 87 -0.74 0.85 6.43
C PHE A 87 -0.01 -0.08 7.40
N GLN A 88 -0.28 -1.37 7.28
CA GLN A 88 0.27 -2.39 8.16
C GLN A 88 0.78 -3.55 7.31
N MET A 89 1.86 -4.19 7.75
CA MET A 89 2.37 -5.39 7.12
C MET A 89 2.53 -6.51 8.12
N GLU A 90 2.36 -7.72 7.61
CA GLU A 90 2.60 -8.94 8.37
C GLU A 90 3.53 -9.84 7.57
N TYR A 91 4.34 -10.60 8.27
CA TYR A 91 5.16 -11.66 7.69
C TYR A 91 4.82 -12.95 8.43
N LYS A 92 4.33 -13.95 7.70
CA LYS A 92 3.85 -15.21 8.28
C LYS A 92 2.91 -14.96 9.46
N ASP A 93 1.94 -14.08 9.23
CA ASP A 93 0.88 -13.69 10.19
C ASP A 93 1.35 -12.94 11.43
N LYS A 94 2.61 -12.47 11.44
CA LYS A 94 3.13 -11.61 12.51
C LYS A 94 3.31 -10.20 12.01
N THR A 95 2.81 -9.24 12.76
CA THR A 95 2.97 -7.82 12.44
C THR A 95 4.44 -7.45 12.44
N ILE A 96 4.89 -6.76 11.40
CA ILE A 96 6.26 -6.29 11.25
C ILE A 96 6.27 -4.78 10.99
N ASP A 97 7.44 -4.16 11.18
CA ASP A 97 7.66 -2.78 10.77
C ASP A 97 7.70 -2.72 9.24
N PRO A 98 6.80 -1.98 8.58
CA PRO A 98 6.79 -1.93 7.12
C PRO A 98 7.91 -1.06 6.54
N LYS A 99 8.58 -0.24 7.33
CA LYS A 99 9.53 0.75 6.83
C LYS A 99 10.68 0.14 5.99
N PRO A 100 11.38 -0.91 6.43
CA PRO A 100 12.45 -1.48 5.60
C PRO A 100 11.98 -1.93 4.22
N ILE A 101 10.79 -2.51 4.15
CA ILE A 101 10.22 -2.99 2.89
C ILE A 101 9.84 -1.83 1.99
N LEU A 102 9.22 -0.79 2.57
CA LEU A 102 8.86 0.41 1.81
C LEU A 102 10.10 1.13 1.29
N ASP A 103 11.15 1.21 2.09
CA ASP A 103 12.41 1.82 1.67
C ASP A 103 13.03 1.04 0.51
N TYR A 104 13.02 -0.28 0.57
CA TYR A 104 13.53 -1.13 -0.50
C TYR A 104 12.72 -0.93 -1.79
N ILE A 105 11.40 -0.91 -1.70
CA ILE A 105 10.53 -0.69 -2.87
C ILE A 105 10.80 0.68 -3.49
N ASN A 106 10.94 1.72 -2.69
CA ASN A 106 11.26 3.06 -3.18
C ASN A 106 12.60 3.09 -3.89
N GLU A 107 13.59 2.39 -3.38
CA GLU A 107 14.92 2.32 -4.01
C GLU A 107 14.84 1.61 -5.37
N VAL A 108 14.09 0.52 -5.44
CA VAL A 108 13.89 -0.20 -6.71
C VAL A 108 13.18 0.70 -7.73
N ILE A 109 12.12 1.38 -7.32
CA ILE A 109 11.37 2.28 -8.21
C ILE A 109 12.28 3.40 -8.73
N ARG A 110 13.09 4.00 -7.86
CA ARG A 110 14.01 5.07 -8.25
C ARG A 110 15.04 4.57 -9.26
N THR A 111 15.59 3.39 -9.05
CA THR A 111 16.56 2.78 -9.97
C THR A 111 15.93 2.51 -11.33
N VAL A 112 14.74 1.93 -11.35
CA VAL A 112 14.02 1.65 -12.60
C VAL A 112 13.69 2.96 -13.35
N LYS A 113 13.24 3.99 -12.64
CA LYS A 113 12.97 5.30 -13.27
C LYS A 113 14.23 5.88 -13.88
N GLY A 114 15.37 5.76 -13.20
CA GLY A 114 16.64 6.23 -13.75
C GLY A 114 17.05 5.49 -15.02
N GLN A 115 16.90 4.17 -15.03
CA GLN A 115 17.19 3.36 -16.20
C GLN A 115 16.27 3.70 -17.38
N ILE A 116 14.99 3.93 -17.14
CA ILE A 116 14.05 4.32 -18.17
C ILE A 116 14.42 5.69 -18.76
N SER A 117 14.74 6.67 -17.92
CA SER A 117 15.17 8.00 -18.37
C SER A 117 16.41 7.92 -19.24
N GLN A 118 17.39 7.13 -18.85
CA GLN A 118 18.62 6.94 -19.61
C GLN A 118 18.34 6.31 -20.97
N GLN A 119 17.47 5.33 -21.03
CA GLN A 119 17.12 4.68 -22.28
C GLN A 119 16.37 5.64 -23.21
N ILE A 120 15.48 6.44 -22.70
CA ILE A 120 14.77 7.46 -23.49
C ILE A 120 15.77 8.46 -24.08
N ASP A 121 16.72 8.95 -23.27
CA ASP A 121 17.76 9.86 -23.76
C ASP A 121 18.57 9.23 -24.90
N ASN A 122 18.95 7.95 -24.73
CA ASN A 122 19.70 7.23 -25.75
C ASN A 122 18.91 7.11 -27.05
N GLU A 123 17.63 6.80 -26.96
CA GLU A 123 16.77 6.72 -28.15
C GLU A 123 16.63 8.07 -28.87
N LEU A 124 16.48 9.14 -28.11
CA LEU A 124 16.39 10.48 -28.70
C LEU A 124 17.67 10.91 -29.40
N ARG A 125 18.83 10.46 -28.91
CA ARG A 125 20.13 10.79 -29.50
C ARG A 125 20.39 10.06 -30.82
N ARG A 126 19.67 8.98 -31.07
CA ARG A 126 19.82 8.19 -32.30
C ARG A 126 19.09 8.79 -33.49
N LYS A 127 18.29 9.78 -33.25
CA LYS A 127 17.50 10.43 -34.34
C LYS A 127 18.14 11.65 -34.90
#